data_b369896c9e34f2f296431efc8930bf6a
#
_entry.id   b369896c9e34f2f296431efc8930bf6a
#
_cell.length_a   1.000
_cell.length_b   1.000
_cell.length_c   1.000
_cell.angle_alpha   90.00
_cell.angle_beta   90.00
_cell.angle_gamma   90.00
#
_symmetry.space_group_name_H-M   'P 1'
#
loop_
_entity.id
_entity.type
_entity.pdbx_description
1 polymer ?
#
loop_
_entity_poly.entity_id
_entity_poly.type
_entity_poly.pdbx_seq_one_letter_code
_entity_poly.pdbx_strand_id
1 'polypeptide(L)'
;LIAILIIPIVMFLFLGLMTTKLSKKVAGTLGTIGLGACLVIGYTAALTYFASGSLEPIKVLDAVWLDFSQIAEGFSINLGIYLDPISAMMLIVVTTISFLVHLYSNGYMDDAHLIKYAHEAEGNAKHGFQRYYAFLSLFTFSMLGLVLSTNIFQMYIFWELVGVSSYLLIGFYYTDPAAIHASKK
;
A
#
# COMPACT_ATOMS: atom_id res chain seq x y z
N LEU A 1 -11.92 -5.46 8.50
CA LEU A 1 -10.80 -5.85 7.63
C LEU A 1 -10.90 -5.30 6.21
N ILE A 2 -12.06 -5.33 5.55
CA ILE A 2 -12.23 -4.78 4.19
C ILE A 2 -11.76 -3.32 4.09
N ALA A 3 -12.11 -2.48 5.06
CA ALA A 3 -11.72 -1.07 5.09
C ALA A 3 -10.19 -0.87 5.07
N ILE A 4 -9.41 -1.79 5.63
CA ILE A 4 -7.95 -1.67 5.69
C ILE A 4 -7.30 -1.77 4.30
N LEU A 5 -7.95 -2.43 3.34
CA LEU A 5 -7.55 -2.46 1.94
C LEU A 5 -8.11 -1.28 1.15
N ILE A 6 -9.36 -0.88 1.45
CA ILE A 6 -10.01 0.22 0.72
C ILE A 6 -9.32 1.55 0.98
N ILE A 7 -8.93 1.84 2.23
CA ILE A 7 -8.33 3.12 2.58
C ILE A 7 -7.07 3.42 1.75
N PRO A 8 -6.03 2.56 1.71
CA PRO A 8 -4.81 2.87 0.97
C PRO A 8 -5.02 2.98 -0.54
N ILE A 9 -5.90 2.15 -1.14
CA ILE A 9 -6.18 2.23 -2.58
C ILE A 9 -6.95 3.51 -2.94
N VAL A 10 -7.91 3.92 -2.12
CA VAL A 10 -8.61 5.20 -2.28
C VAL A 10 -7.64 6.37 -2.13
N MET A 11 -6.73 6.30 -1.15
CA MET A 11 -5.69 7.32 -0.97
C MET A 11 -4.75 7.39 -2.18
N PHE A 12 -4.33 6.25 -2.71
CA PHE A 12 -3.53 6.19 -3.94
C PHE A 12 -4.24 6.87 -5.11
N LEU A 13 -5.50 6.49 -5.37
CA LEU A 13 -6.28 7.07 -6.46
C LEU A 13 -6.52 8.57 -6.26
N PHE A 14 -6.91 8.97 -5.05
CA PHE A 14 -7.19 10.37 -4.74
C PHE A 14 -5.94 11.25 -4.88
N LEU A 15 -4.83 10.86 -4.26
CA LEU A 15 -3.57 11.61 -4.34
C LEU A 15 -2.96 11.56 -5.74
N GLY A 16 -3.09 10.42 -6.44
CA GLY A 16 -2.61 10.25 -7.81
C GLY A 16 -3.37 11.11 -8.83
N LEU A 17 -4.70 11.18 -8.72
CA LEU A 17 -5.54 11.96 -9.62
C LEU A 17 -5.54 13.47 -9.30
N MET A 18 -5.35 13.84 -8.03
CA MET A 18 -5.37 15.23 -7.57
C MET A 18 -3.98 15.89 -7.53
N THR A 19 -3.02 15.39 -8.29
CA THR A 19 -1.61 15.81 -8.26
C THR A 19 -1.39 17.32 -8.47
N THR A 20 -2.30 18.00 -9.14
CA THR A 20 -2.14 19.44 -9.48
C THR A 20 -2.84 20.40 -8.52
N LYS A 21 -3.74 19.92 -7.66
CA LYS A 21 -4.67 20.78 -6.90
C LYS A 21 -4.42 20.80 -5.38
N LEU A 22 -3.72 19.82 -4.84
CA LEU A 22 -3.51 19.72 -3.39
C LEU A 22 -2.20 20.42 -2.97
N SER A 23 -2.27 21.11 -1.83
CA SER A 23 -1.04 21.62 -1.22
C SER A 23 -0.23 20.48 -0.61
N LYS A 24 1.09 20.67 -0.51
CA LYS A 24 2.06 19.76 0.07
C LYS A 24 1.63 19.25 1.46
N LYS A 25 1.26 20.19 2.35
CA LYS A 25 0.83 19.89 3.71
C LYS A 25 -0.45 19.04 3.75
N VAL A 26 -1.42 19.34 2.89
CA VAL A 26 -2.69 18.59 2.84
C VAL A 26 -2.47 17.17 2.37
N ALA A 27 -1.65 16.95 1.35
CA ALA A 27 -1.36 15.61 0.83
C ALA A 27 -0.66 14.74 1.89
N GLY A 28 0.37 15.27 2.56
CA GLY A 28 1.08 14.57 3.62
C GLY A 28 0.20 14.25 4.84
N THR A 29 -0.56 15.24 5.31
CA THR A 29 -1.48 15.06 6.45
C THR A 29 -2.57 14.05 6.14
N LEU A 30 -3.17 14.13 4.94
CA LEU A 30 -4.21 13.21 4.51
C LEU A 30 -3.69 11.77 4.41
N GLY A 31 -2.50 11.57 3.80
CA GLY A 31 -1.83 10.27 3.75
C GLY A 31 -1.59 9.70 5.15
N THR A 32 -1.03 10.49 6.05
CA THR A 32 -0.73 10.07 7.42
C THR A 32 -2.01 9.73 8.21
N ILE A 33 -3.08 10.52 8.08
CA ILE A 33 -4.37 10.23 8.74
C ILE A 33 -4.99 8.94 8.19
N GLY A 34 -4.98 8.75 6.86
CA GLY A 34 -5.50 7.53 6.24
C GLY A 34 -4.77 6.29 6.74
N LEU A 35 -3.44 6.33 6.80
CA LEU A 35 -2.64 5.21 7.32
C LEU A 35 -2.75 5.06 8.85
N GLY A 36 -2.97 6.15 9.58
CA GLY A 36 -3.32 6.09 11.00
C GLY A 36 -4.63 5.35 11.26
N ALA A 37 -5.63 5.57 10.41
CA ALA A 37 -6.86 4.79 10.46
C ALA A 37 -6.61 3.29 10.15
N CYS A 38 -5.78 2.97 9.15
CA CYS A 38 -5.37 1.59 8.87
C CYS A 38 -4.65 0.94 10.05
N LEU A 39 -3.78 1.70 10.75
CA LEU A 39 -3.10 1.24 11.96
C LEU A 39 -4.12 0.84 13.04
N VAL A 40 -5.07 1.72 13.36
CA VAL A 40 -6.09 1.46 14.39
C VAL A 40 -6.93 0.23 14.01
N ILE A 41 -7.37 0.13 12.75
CA ILE A 41 -8.16 -1.02 12.27
C ILE A 41 -7.32 -2.31 12.32
N GLY A 42 -6.04 -2.24 11.92
CA GLY A 42 -5.13 -3.40 11.93
C GLY A 42 -4.90 -3.92 13.35
N TYR A 43 -4.62 -3.02 14.30
CA TYR A 43 -4.44 -3.40 15.70
C TYR A 43 -5.72 -3.96 16.31
N THR A 44 -6.87 -3.30 16.11
CA THR A 44 -8.13 -3.82 16.62
C THR A 44 -8.48 -5.19 16.05
N ALA A 45 -8.26 -5.42 14.77
CA ALA A 45 -8.49 -6.71 14.12
C ALA A 45 -7.57 -7.80 14.68
N ALA A 46 -6.27 -7.52 14.80
CA ALA A 46 -5.30 -8.48 15.31
C ALA A 46 -5.53 -8.78 16.81
N LEU A 47 -5.74 -7.75 17.62
CA LEU A 47 -5.99 -7.94 19.05
C LEU A 47 -7.30 -8.69 19.34
N THR A 48 -8.38 -8.39 18.60
CA THR A 48 -9.64 -9.15 18.73
C THR A 48 -9.47 -10.60 18.28
N TYR A 49 -8.68 -10.85 17.22
CA TYR A 49 -8.37 -12.20 16.78
C TYR A 49 -7.65 -12.99 17.87
N PHE A 50 -6.58 -12.45 18.47
CA PHE A 50 -5.86 -13.13 19.54
C PHE A 50 -6.67 -13.23 20.84
N ALA A 51 -7.49 -12.25 21.16
CA ALA A 51 -8.35 -12.26 22.34
C ALA A 51 -9.46 -13.33 22.26
N SER A 52 -9.84 -13.77 21.06
CA SER A 52 -10.83 -14.85 20.89
C SER A 52 -10.32 -16.21 21.38
N GLY A 53 -9.01 -16.37 21.53
CA GLY A 53 -8.38 -17.65 21.94
C GLY A 53 -8.46 -18.74 20.87
N SER A 54 -9.12 -18.49 19.74
CA SER A 54 -9.18 -19.41 18.61
C SER A 54 -8.02 -19.13 17.65
N LEU A 55 -7.33 -20.18 17.25
CA LEU A 55 -6.30 -20.11 16.21
C LEU A 55 -6.86 -20.47 14.82
N GLU A 56 -8.17 -20.65 14.74
CA GLU A 56 -8.81 -20.97 13.46
C GLU A 56 -8.82 -19.76 12.53
N PRO A 57 -8.50 -19.97 11.25
CA PRO A 57 -8.48 -18.87 10.28
C PRO A 57 -9.89 -18.35 10.00
N ILE A 58 -10.00 -17.04 9.85
CA ILE A 58 -11.25 -16.34 9.55
C ILE A 58 -11.24 -15.90 8.08
N LYS A 59 -12.20 -16.42 7.29
CA LYS A 59 -12.48 -15.90 5.95
C LYS A 59 -13.51 -14.79 6.06
N VAL A 60 -13.11 -13.57 5.70
CA VAL A 60 -13.98 -12.38 5.77
C VAL A 60 -14.70 -12.11 4.44
N LEU A 61 -14.03 -12.42 3.35
CA LEU A 61 -14.56 -12.29 2.00
C LEU A 61 -14.06 -13.47 1.18
N ASP A 62 -14.91 -14.03 0.34
CA ASP A 62 -14.55 -15.08 -0.61
C ASP A 62 -15.46 -14.93 -1.84
N ALA A 63 -14.97 -14.24 -2.87
CA ALA A 63 -15.69 -13.97 -4.09
C ALA A 63 -15.04 -14.69 -5.26
N VAL A 64 -15.79 -15.47 -6.02
CA VAL A 64 -15.29 -16.12 -7.23
C VAL A 64 -14.96 -15.06 -8.26
N TRP A 65 -13.68 -14.98 -8.66
CA TRP A 65 -13.19 -14.07 -9.68
C TRP A 65 -13.15 -14.73 -11.07
N LEU A 66 -12.59 -15.93 -11.14
CA LEU A 66 -12.53 -16.72 -12.36
C LEU A 66 -13.07 -18.12 -12.08
N ASP A 67 -14.07 -18.52 -12.85
CA ASP A 67 -14.66 -19.84 -12.78
C ASP A 67 -14.25 -20.66 -14.02
N PHE A 68 -13.48 -21.73 -13.78
CA PHE A 68 -13.04 -22.68 -14.80
C PHE A 68 -13.73 -24.04 -14.65
N SER A 69 -14.85 -24.10 -13.93
CA SER A 69 -15.58 -25.35 -13.68
C SER A 69 -16.01 -26.09 -14.94
N GLN A 70 -16.14 -25.37 -16.06
CA GLN A 70 -16.44 -25.97 -17.38
C GLN A 70 -15.24 -26.72 -18.00
N ILE A 71 -14.01 -26.41 -17.58
CA ILE A 71 -12.78 -27.02 -18.11
C ILE A 71 -12.23 -28.06 -17.15
N ALA A 72 -12.30 -27.78 -15.85
CA ALA A 72 -11.87 -28.68 -14.78
C ALA A 72 -12.87 -28.58 -13.63
N GLU A 73 -13.53 -29.70 -13.30
CA GLU A 73 -14.54 -29.74 -12.25
C GLU A 73 -14.00 -29.20 -10.92
N GLY A 74 -14.67 -28.17 -10.37
CA GLY A 74 -14.33 -27.56 -9.10
C GLY A 74 -13.14 -26.59 -9.11
N PHE A 75 -12.59 -26.23 -10.28
CA PHE A 75 -11.51 -25.27 -10.34
C PHE A 75 -12.04 -23.84 -10.48
N SER A 76 -11.92 -23.05 -9.41
CA SER A 76 -12.24 -21.63 -9.38
C SER A 76 -11.14 -20.84 -8.67
N ILE A 77 -10.88 -19.61 -9.11
CA ILE A 77 -9.97 -18.67 -8.47
C ILE A 77 -10.81 -17.62 -7.75
N ASN A 78 -10.68 -17.60 -6.43
CA ASN A 78 -11.43 -16.69 -5.58
C ASN A 78 -10.54 -15.52 -5.17
N LEU A 79 -11.11 -14.32 -5.10
CA LEU A 79 -10.50 -13.18 -4.42
C LEU A 79 -11.17 -13.01 -3.05
N GLY A 80 -10.35 -12.89 -2.02
CA GLY A 80 -10.90 -12.85 -0.68
C GLY A 80 -9.97 -12.20 0.34
N ILE A 81 -10.42 -12.22 1.58
CA ILE A 81 -9.68 -11.74 2.74
C ILE A 81 -9.62 -12.87 3.77
N TYR A 82 -8.40 -13.27 4.08
CA TYR A 82 -8.09 -14.36 4.97
C TYR A 82 -7.24 -13.85 6.14
N LEU A 83 -7.65 -14.18 7.35
CA LEU A 83 -6.93 -13.80 8.57
C LEU A 83 -6.63 -15.07 9.37
N ASP A 84 -5.35 -15.39 9.47
CA ASP A 84 -4.80 -16.43 10.33
C ASP A 84 -3.85 -15.81 11.38
N PRO A 85 -3.28 -16.59 12.32
CA PRO A 85 -2.36 -16.04 13.32
C PRO A 85 -1.16 -15.31 12.72
N ILE A 86 -0.62 -15.83 11.61
CA ILE A 86 0.55 -15.22 10.93
C ILE A 86 0.15 -13.92 10.28
N SER A 87 -0.97 -13.91 9.54
CA SER A 87 -1.50 -12.68 8.92
C SER A 87 -1.85 -11.62 9.96
N ALA A 88 -2.39 -12.01 11.11
CA ALA A 88 -2.69 -11.08 12.20
C ALA A 88 -1.43 -10.42 12.78
N MET A 89 -0.35 -11.19 12.97
CA MET A 89 0.96 -10.63 13.37
C MET A 89 1.53 -9.71 12.29
N MET A 90 1.52 -10.14 11.03
CA MET A 90 2.01 -9.35 9.91
C MET A 90 1.19 -8.09 9.69
N LEU A 91 -0.11 -8.11 9.97
CA LEU A 91 -0.98 -6.94 9.90
C LEU A 91 -0.51 -5.84 10.87
N ILE A 92 -0.13 -6.19 12.10
CA ILE A 92 0.45 -5.25 13.07
C ILE A 92 1.75 -4.65 12.51
N VAL A 93 2.66 -5.49 12.02
CA VAL A 93 3.96 -5.04 11.50
C VAL A 93 3.79 -4.11 10.31
N VAL A 94 3.03 -4.52 9.30
CA VAL A 94 2.83 -3.75 8.06
C VAL A 94 2.16 -2.41 8.34
N THR A 95 1.08 -2.39 9.14
CA THR A 95 0.38 -1.12 9.43
C THR A 95 1.23 -0.18 10.27
N THR A 96 2.01 -0.69 11.23
CA THR A 96 2.92 0.12 12.04
C THR A 96 4.01 0.76 11.20
N ILE A 97 4.72 -0.05 10.40
CA ILE A 97 5.82 0.46 9.56
C ILE A 97 5.27 1.46 8.53
N SER A 98 4.17 1.13 7.86
CA SER A 98 3.56 2.02 6.86
C SER A 98 3.16 3.37 7.46
N PHE A 99 2.56 3.37 8.64
CA PHE A 99 2.21 4.60 9.34
C PHE A 99 3.45 5.43 9.73
N LEU A 100 4.47 4.79 10.31
CA LEU A 100 5.71 5.47 10.71
C LEU A 100 6.47 6.04 9.50
N VAL A 101 6.50 5.33 8.38
CA VAL A 101 7.11 5.83 7.14
C VAL A 101 6.35 7.02 6.60
N HIS A 102 5.00 7.01 6.59
CA HIS A 102 4.21 8.17 6.19
C HIS A 102 4.45 9.37 7.09
N LEU A 103 4.51 9.15 8.40
CA LEU A 103 4.79 10.20 9.37
C LEU A 103 6.19 10.80 9.16
N TYR A 104 7.22 9.96 9.03
CA TYR A 104 8.59 10.37 8.74
C TYR A 104 8.70 11.13 7.43
N SER A 105 7.99 10.69 6.40
CA SER A 105 8.02 11.28 5.08
C SER A 105 7.52 12.73 5.05
N ASN A 106 6.69 13.14 6.00
CA ASN A 106 6.26 14.54 6.12
C ASN A 106 7.44 15.49 6.35
N GLY A 107 8.38 15.10 7.22
CA GLY A 107 9.62 15.86 7.43
C GLY A 107 10.63 15.65 6.31
N TYR A 108 10.85 14.40 5.90
CA TYR A 108 11.83 14.05 4.86
C TYR A 108 11.58 14.76 3.53
N MET A 109 10.32 14.84 3.11
CA MET A 109 9.95 15.49 1.86
C MET A 109 9.82 17.02 1.98
N ASP A 110 9.93 17.57 3.18
CA ASP A 110 9.84 19.02 3.39
C ASP A 110 11.15 19.75 3.13
N ASP A 111 12.27 19.04 3.23
CA ASP A 111 13.60 19.63 3.14
C ASP A 111 14.19 19.71 1.72
N ALA A 112 15.25 20.48 1.61
CA ALA A 112 16.05 20.92 0.50
C ALA A 112 16.35 19.92 -0.64
N HIS A 113 16.13 18.61 -0.45
CA HIS A 113 16.34 17.60 -1.48
C HIS A 113 15.39 17.77 -2.67
N LEU A 114 14.11 18.10 -2.42
CA LEU A 114 13.17 18.42 -3.51
C LEU A 114 13.53 19.73 -4.21
N ILE A 115 14.06 20.71 -3.49
CA ILE A 115 14.47 22.00 -4.07
C ILE A 115 15.66 21.80 -5.02
N LYS A 116 16.62 20.96 -4.67
CA LYS A 116 17.78 20.66 -5.51
C LYS A 116 17.39 20.01 -6.85
N TYR A 117 16.49 19.03 -6.81
CA TYR A 117 15.99 18.36 -8.02
C TYR A 117 14.87 19.16 -8.73
N ALA A 118 14.24 20.11 -8.05
CA ALA A 118 13.24 21.00 -8.63
C ALA A 118 13.84 22.06 -9.54
N HIS A 119 15.06 22.52 -9.28
CA HIS A 119 15.78 23.47 -10.12
C HIS A 119 16.27 22.82 -11.43
N GLU A 120 16.48 21.51 -11.46
CA GLU A 120 16.92 20.80 -12.66
C GLU A 120 15.76 20.35 -13.56
N ALA A 121 14.55 20.23 -13.01
CA ALA A 121 13.34 19.89 -13.75
C ALA A 121 12.41 21.09 -13.83
N GLU A 122 12.69 22.02 -14.74
CA GLU A 122 11.86 23.21 -14.99
C GLU A 122 10.36 22.87 -15.02
N GLY A 123 9.64 23.27 -13.98
CA GLY A 123 8.18 23.30 -13.94
C GLY A 123 7.45 22.15 -13.24
N ASN A 124 8.03 20.95 -13.02
CA ASN A 124 7.33 19.78 -12.51
C ASN A 124 7.53 19.46 -11.01
N ALA A 125 8.36 20.23 -10.32
CA ALA A 125 8.71 19.97 -8.92
C ALA A 125 7.55 20.14 -7.93
N LYS A 126 6.56 20.96 -8.26
CA LYS A 126 5.37 21.17 -7.41
C LYS A 126 4.49 19.91 -7.27
N HIS A 127 4.62 18.94 -8.18
CA HIS A 127 3.75 17.76 -8.26
C HIS A 127 4.38 16.47 -7.73
N GLY A 128 5.66 16.46 -7.41
CA GLY A 128 6.38 15.28 -6.95
C GLY A 128 5.88 14.76 -5.60
N PHE A 129 5.47 15.64 -4.71
CA PHE A 129 5.08 15.32 -3.34
C PHE A 129 3.82 14.44 -3.27
N GLN A 130 2.75 14.83 -3.98
CA GLN A 130 1.52 14.03 -4.01
C GLN A 130 1.75 12.65 -4.64
N ARG A 131 2.56 12.62 -5.71
CA ARG A 131 2.93 11.38 -6.39
C ARG A 131 3.70 10.43 -5.48
N TYR A 132 4.60 10.95 -4.65
CA TYR A 132 5.32 10.15 -3.65
C TYR A 132 4.37 9.50 -2.65
N TYR A 133 3.44 10.27 -2.07
CA TYR A 133 2.46 9.73 -1.13
C TYR A 133 1.46 8.77 -1.79
N ALA A 134 1.12 8.99 -3.05
CA ALA A 134 0.32 8.05 -3.82
C ALA A 134 1.04 6.71 -3.95
N PHE A 135 2.31 6.69 -4.36
CA PHE A 135 3.09 5.47 -4.49
C PHE A 135 3.29 4.75 -3.14
N LEU A 136 3.48 5.51 -2.07
CA LEU A 136 3.61 4.96 -0.72
C LEU A 136 2.30 4.30 -0.25
N SER A 137 1.16 4.91 -0.59
CA SER A 137 -0.17 4.32 -0.32
C SER A 137 -0.42 3.07 -1.17
N LEU A 138 0.00 3.06 -2.45
CA LEU A 138 -0.06 1.88 -3.30
C LEU A 138 0.78 0.73 -2.73
N PHE A 139 1.99 1.03 -2.27
CA PHE A 139 2.86 0.05 -1.63
C PHE A 139 2.20 -0.58 -0.39
N THR A 140 1.59 0.26 0.46
CA THR A 140 0.87 -0.22 1.64
C THR A 140 -0.33 -1.08 1.27
N PHE A 141 -1.11 -0.69 0.26
CA PHE A 141 -2.21 -1.49 -0.27
C PHE A 141 -1.73 -2.87 -0.73
N SER A 142 -0.63 -2.89 -1.50
CA SER A 142 -0.06 -4.12 -2.04
C SER A 142 0.41 -5.07 -0.95
N MET A 143 1.10 -4.54 0.07
CA MET A 143 1.57 -5.32 1.21
C MET A 143 0.42 -5.88 2.06
N LEU A 144 -0.62 -5.08 2.32
CA LEU A 144 -1.80 -5.54 3.04
C LEU A 144 -2.58 -6.59 2.25
N GLY A 145 -2.71 -6.40 0.93
CA GLY A 145 -3.33 -7.37 0.05
C GLY A 145 -2.58 -8.70 0.00
N LEU A 146 -1.24 -8.65 0.01
CA LEU A 146 -0.38 -9.83 0.07
C LEU A 146 -0.60 -10.62 1.37
N VAL A 147 -0.60 -9.92 2.51
CA VAL A 147 -0.76 -10.52 3.84
C VAL A 147 -2.13 -11.16 4.04
N LEU A 148 -3.17 -10.58 3.44
CA LEU A 148 -4.57 -11.01 3.60
C LEU A 148 -5.06 -11.91 2.45
N SER A 149 -4.17 -12.39 1.58
CA SER A 149 -4.53 -13.21 0.41
C SER A 149 -5.11 -14.58 0.82
N THR A 150 -6.13 -15.03 0.08
CA THR A 150 -6.80 -16.33 0.33
C THR A 150 -6.17 -17.49 -0.43
N ASN A 151 -5.44 -17.21 -1.51
CA ASN A 151 -4.85 -18.23 -2.37
C ASN A 151 -3.57 -17.73 -3.05
N ILE A 152 -2.82 -18.68 -3.64
CA ILE A 152 -1.52 -18.43 -4.28
C ILE A 152 -1.63 -17.44 -5.46
N PHE A 153 -2.72 -17.44 -6.23
CA PHE A 153 -2.91 -16.54 -7.37
C PHE A 153 -3.07 -15.10 -6.90
N GLN A 154 -3.91 -14.87 -5.89
CA GLN A 154 -4.08 -13.56 -5.29
C GLN A 154 -2.78 -13.08 -4.65
N MET A 155 -2.07 -13.96 -3.95
CA MET A 155 -0.75 -13.67 -3.36
C MET A 155 0.24 -13.24 -4.44
N TYR A 156 0.30 -13.94 -5.57
CA TYR A 156 1.18 -13.60 -6.68
C TYR A 156 0.86 -12.22 -7.29
N ILE A 157 -0.43 -11.91 -7.49
CA ILE A 157 -0.86 -10.59 -7.99
C ILE A 157 -0.38 -9.46 -7.08
N PHE A 158 -0.58 -9.61 -5.77
CA PHE A 158 -0.15 -8.59 -4.82
C PHE A 158 1.37 -8.52 -4.67
N TRP A 159 2.07 -9.65 -4.80
CA TRP A 159 3.53 -9.69 -4.79
C TRP A 159 4.13 -8.91 -5.98
N GLU A 160 3.61 -9.12 -7.17
CA GLU A 160 3.98 -8.33 -8.35
C GLU A 160 3.69 -6.84 -8.15
N LEU A 161 2.55 -6.52 -7.54
CA LEU A 161 2.18 -5.14 -7.26
C LEU A 161 3.11 -4.48 -6.22
N VAL A 162 3.61 -5.23 -5.23
CA VAL A 162 4.69 -4.78 -4.31
C VAL A 162 5.96 -4.48 -5.09
N GLY A 163 6.33 -5.34 -6.04
CA GLY A 163 7.48 -5.11 -6.92
C GLY A 163 7.35 -3.83 -7.74
N VAL A 164 6.21 -3.63 -8.39
CA VAL A 164 5.92 -2.42 -9.18
C VAL A 164 5.93 -1.16 -8.29
N SER A 165 5.30 -1.19 -7.14
CA SER A 165 5.27 -0.04 -6.23
C SER A 165 6.66 0.29 -5.67
N SER A 166 7.48 -0.73 -5.40
CA SER A 166 8.89 -0.55 -5.02
C SER A 166 9.71 0.09 -6.14
N TYR A 167 9.53 -0.38 -7.38
CA TYR A 167 10.16 0.22 -8.56
C TYR A 167 9.82 1.71 -8.68
N LEU A 168 8.55 2.09 -8.50
CA LEU A 168 8.08 3.47 -8.56
C LEU A 168 8.64 4.34 -7.44
N LEU A 169 8.81 3.79 -6.23
CA LEU A 169 9.38 4.49 -5.08
C LEU A 169 10.91 4.67 -5.20
N ILE A 170 11.65 3.63 -5.60
CA ILE A 170 13.10 3.69 -5.80
C ILE A 170 13.43 4.63 -6.96
N GLY A 171 12.69 4.52 -8.06
CA GLY A 171 12.82 5.38 -9.25
C GLY A 171 12.13 6.74 -9.12
N PHE A 172 11.72 7.16 -7.92
CA PHE A 172 11.03 8.43 -7.71
C PHE A 172 11.84 9.63 -8.21
N TYR A 173 13.15 9.63 -7.98
CA TYR A 173 14.10 10.62 -8.51
C TYR A 173 14.58 10.22 -9.90
N TYR A 174 13.68 10.26 -10.88
CA TYR A 174 13.92 9.81 -12.27
C TYR A 174 14.96 10.63 -13.05
N THR A 175 15.44 11.74 -12.51
CA THR A 175 16.55 12.54 -13.07
C THR A 175 17.92 12.08 -12.58
N ASP A 176 17.98 11.30 -11.49
CA ASP A 176 19.22 10.76 -10.94
C ASP A 176 19.55 9.41 -11.60
N PRO A 177 20.69 9.29 -12.34
CA PRO A 177 21.11 8.03 -12.95
C PRO A 177 21.28 6.90 -11.93
N ALA A 178 21.71 7.19 -10.69
CA ALA A 178 21.86 6.20 -9.64
C ALA A 178 20.51 5.61 -9.23
N ALA A 179 19.47 6.46 -9.06
CA ALA A 179 18.12 6.01 -8.74
C ALA A 179 17.50 5.19 -9.88
N ILE A 180 17.72 5.60 -11.15
CA ILE A 180 17.26 4.85 -12.33
C ILE A 180 17.91 3.46 -12.40
N HIS A 181 19.22 3.36 -12.15
CA HIS A 181 19.92 2.07 -12.14
C HIS A 181 19.48 1.19 -10.97
N ALA A 182 19.25 1.77 -9.79
CA ALA A 182 18.80 1.04 -8.61
C ALA A 182 17.37 0.49 -8.79
N SER A 183 16.48 1.26 -9.41
CA SER A 183 15.08 0.82 -9.60
C SER A 183 14.94 -0.35 -10.57
N LYS A 184 15.88 -0.51 -11.53
CA LYS A 184 15.87 -1.59 -12.53
C LYS A 184 16.42 -2.92 -12.03
N LYS A 185 17.02 -2.96 -10.85
CA LYS A 185 17.56 -4.17 -10.19
C LYS A 185 16.48 -4.85 -9.35
#